data_459a2a3377d30ed61a36556195c526df
#
_entry.id   459a2a3377d30ed61a36556195c526df
#
_cell.length_a   1.000
_cell.length_b   1.000
_cell.length_c   1.000
_cell.angle_alpha   90.00
_cell.angle_beta   90.00
_cell.angle_gamma   90.00
#
_symmetry.space_group_name_H-M   'P 1'
#
loop_
_entity.id
_entity.type
_entity.pdbx_description
1 polymer ?
#
loop_
_entity_poly.entity_id
_entity_poly.type
_entity_poly.pdbx_seq_one_letter_code
_entity_poly.pdbx_strand_id
1 'polypeptide(L)'
;MNVLITGATGGIGQALIEVFYRNSWNILAVGRNKKILEELKLKYGDKIEIYSRDIEKEEEIKKFLQEIENIEINLLINGAGIGEIGEFENISLIDEQRMVNLNIQALLTLTKYFYKKMLERKEGGIINISSTAGFQVGGPLMCGYYATKSYVNSLTFGLIEESRGKNIKIMLLCPGPTATNFKGMKREIVGVEKFYVTTPEEVANQCYKDYISGKNLSISGKVNKILYYLNRFIPWKIQLKNIEKIQRKKQKETLK
;
A
#
# COMPACT_ATOMS: atom_id res chain seq x y z
N MET A 1 10.68 4.80 -18.86
CA MET A 1 10.51 5.13 -17.43
C MET A 1 10.39 3.83 -16.64
N ASN A 2 11.03 3.77 -15.48
CA ASN A 2 11.04 2.59 -14.61
C ASN A 2 10.23 2.84 -13.35
N VAL A 3 9.33 1.90 -13.01
CA VAL A 3 8.57 1.91 -11.76
C VAL A 3 8.98 0.73 -10.88
N LEU A 4 9.34 1.01 -9.66
CA LEU A 4 9.60 0.01 -8.62
C LEU A 4 8.35 -0.21 -7.79
N ILE A 5 7.85 -1.44 -7.75
CA ILE A 5 6.62 -1.80 -7.02
C ILE A 5 6.96 -2.84 -5.96
N THR A 6 6.85 -2.48 -4.68
CA THR A 6 6.92 -3.44 -3.58
C THR A 6 5.53 -4.02 -3.28
N GLY A 7 5.48 -5.24 -2.76
CA GLY A 7 4.21 -5.96 -2.62
C GLY A 7 3.62 -6.45 -3.95
N ALA A 8 4.48 -6.61 -4.96
CA ALA A 8 4.15 -6.97 -6.34
C ALA A 8 3.33 -8.27 -6.47
N THR A 9 3.45 -9.19 -5.52
CA THR A 9 2.75 -10.47 -5.53
C THR A 9 1.36 -10.44 -4.88
N GLY A 10 0.98 -9.30 -4.28
CA GLY A 10 -0.36 -9.08 -3.74
C GLY A 10 -1.36 -8.63 -4.83
N GLY A 11 -2.66 -8.71 -4.56
CA GLY A 11 -3.69 -8.39 -5.56
C GLY A 11 -3.57 -6.96 -6.10
N ILE A 12 -3.42 -5.94 -5.24
CA ILE A 12 -3.22 -4.55 -5.67
C ILE A 12 -1.89 -4.40 -6.43
N GLY A 13 -0.81 -5.06 -5.96
CA GLY A 13 0.51 -5.02 -6.63
C GLY A 13 0.45 -5.56 -8.05
N GLN A 14 -0.18 -6.71 -8.27
CA GLN A 14 -0.36 -7.30 -9.60
C GLN A 14 -1.21 -6.40 -10.52
N ALA A 15 -2.29 -5.81 -10.00
CA ALA A 15 -3.11 -4.88 -10.76
C ALA A 15 -2.36 -3.58 -11.13
N LEU A 16 -1.50 -3.06 -10.23
CA LEU A 16 -0.62 -1.93 -10.53
C LEU A 16 0.38 -2.30 -11.63
N ILE A 17 1.02 -3.48 -11.56
CA ILE A 17 1.91 -3.96 -12.62
C ILE A 17 1.20 -3.93 -13.98
N GLU A 18 0.00 -4.49 -14.08
CA GLU A 18 -0.79 -4.52 -15.31
C GLU A 18 -1.06 -3.11 -15.87
N VAL A 19 -1.48 -2.17 -14.99
CA VAL A 19 -1.79 -0.80 -15.41
C VAL A 19 -0.55 -0.04 -15.87
N PHE A 20 0.57 -0.13 -15.13
CA PHE A 20 1.81 0.54 -15.51
C PHE A 20 2.44 -0.07 -16.78
N TYR A 21 2.40 -1.41 -16.93
CA TYR A 21 2.83 -2.10 -18.12
C TYR A 21 2.08 -1.64 -19.37
N ARG A 22 0.73 -1.57 -19.32
CA ARG A 22 -0.10 -1.06 -20.42
C ARG A 22 0.21 0.38 -20.81
N ASN A 23 0.75 1.15 -19.88
CA ASN A 23 1.18 2.53 -20.12
C ASN A 23 2.71 2.64 -20.40
N SER A 24 3.32 1.56 -20.91
CA SER A 24 4.69 1.50 -21.40
C SER A 24 5.77 1.77 -20.34
N TRP A 25 5.52 1.50 -19.08
CA TRP A 25 6.52 1.50 -18.03
C TRP A 25 7.28 0.17 -18.00
N ASN A 26 8.58 0.21 -17.71
CA ASN A 26 9.32 -0.96 -17.29
C ASN A 26 9.09 -1.16 -15.80
N ILE A 27 8.94 -2.40 -15.35
CA ILE A 27 8.54 -2.75 -14.00
C ILE A 27 9.68 -3.41 -13.25
N LEU A 28 9.99 -2.94 -12.05
CA LEU A 28 10.79 -3.67 -11.08
C LEU A 28 9.83 -4.19 -10.00
N ALA A 29 9.58 -5.49 -9.98
CA ALA A 29 8.59 -6.13 -9.12
C ALA A 29 9.25 -6.80 -7.92
N VAL A 30 8.98 -6.30 -6.72
CA VAL A 30 9.54 -6.84 -5.46
C VAL A 30 8.46 -7.54 -4.64
N GLY A 31 8.73 -8.78 -4.26
CA GLY A 31 7.83 -9.59 -3.45
C GLY A 31 8.50 -10.84 -2.89
N ARG A 32 7.81 -11.57 -2.02
CA ARG A 32 8.34 -12.82 -1.41
C ARG A 32 7.97 -14.08 -2.16
N ASN A 33 6.83 -14.08 -2.83
CA ASN A 33 6.34 -15.27 -3.53
C ASN A 33 7.02 -15.43 -4.89
N LYS A 34 8.08 -16.25 -4.93
CA LYS A 34 8.88 -16.51 -6.11
C LYS A 34 8.05 -17.06 -7.27
N LYS A 35 7.09 -17.97 -7.00
CA LYS A 35 6.24 -18.55 -8.03
C LYS A 35 5.40 -17.48 -8.75
N ILE A 36 4.75 -16.58 -8.00
CA ILE A 36 3.97 -15.49 -8.59
C ILE A 36 4.88 -14.53 -9.37
N LEU A 37 6.09 -14.23 -8.87
CA LEU A 37 7.05 -13.39 -9.59
C LEU A 37 7.46 -14.02 -10.92
N GLU A 38 7.71 -15.32 -10.96
CA GLU A 38 8.03 -16.06 -12.19
C GLU A 38 6.86 -16.05 -13.18
N GLU A 39 5.62 -16.24 -12.71
CA GLU A 39 4.41 -16.11 -13.52
C GLU A 39 4.28 -14.69 -14.13
N LEU A 40 4.58 -13.65 -13.35
CA LEU A 40 4.61 -12.26 -13.84
C LEU A 40 5.72 -12.07 -14.90
N LYS A 41 6.92 -12.64 -14.68
CA LYS A 41 8.02 -12.58 -15.65
C LYS A 41 7.64 -13.27 -16.98
N LEU A 42 7.00 -14.42 -16.92
CA LEU A 42 6.49 -15.11 -18.10
C LEU A 42 5.44 -14.28 -18.85
N LYS A 43 4.56 -13.60 -18.11
CA LYS A 43 3.47 -12.81 -18.71
C LYS A 43 3.95 -11.52 -19.36
N TYR A 44 4.92 -10.81 -18.77
CA TYR A 44 5.32 -9.47 -19.20
C TYR A 44 6.70 -9.41 -19.89
N GLY A 45 7.41 -10.54 -19.95
CA GLY A 45 8.68 -10.67 -20.68
C GLY A 45 9.76 -9.71 -20.19
N ASP A 46 10.42 -9.04 -21.12
CA ASP A 46 11.57 -8.16 -20.83
C ASP A 46 11.18 -6.80 -20.22
N LYS A 47 9.88 -6.49 -20.18
CA LYS A 47 9.38 -5.26 -19.55
C LYS A 47 9.27 -5.36 -18.03
N ILE A 48 9.52 -6.53 -17.45
CA ILE A 48 9.51 -6.73 -16.02
C ILE A 48 10.80 -7.42 -15.53
N GLU A 49 11.40 -6.83 -14.50
CA GLU A 49 12.43 -7.45 -13.68
C GLU A 49 11.82 -7.86 -12.33
N ILE A 50 12.18 -9.04 -11.85
CA ILE A 50 11.59 -9.62 -10.64
C ILE A 50 12.65 -9.79 -9.55
N TYR A 51 12.30 -9.41 -8.35
CA TYR A 51 13.18 -9.47 -7.17
C TYR A 51 12.47 -10.20 -6.03
N SER A 52 12.90 -11.45 -5.77
CA SER A 52 12.38 -12.20 -4.61
C SER A 52 13.13 -11.76 -3.36
N ARG A 53 12.53 -10.86 -2.57
CA ARG A 53 13.14 -10.26 -1.38
C ARG A 53 12.15 -10.18 -0.23
N ASP A 54 12.65 -10.48 0.97
CA ASP A 54 11.91 -10.27 2.23
C ASP A 54 12.29 -8.91 2.84
N ILE A 55 11.62 -7.86 2.37
CA ILE A 55 11.89 -6.49 2.82
C ILE A 55 11.41 -6.18 4.25
N GLU A 56 10.91 -7.17 5.01
CA GLU A 56 10.77 -7.06 6.47
C GLU A 56 12.16 -6.98 7.15
N LYS A 57 13.21 -7.44 6.45
CA LYS A 57 14.58 -7.52 6.95
C LYS A 57 15.43 -6.39 6.37
N GLU A 58 16.03 -5.58 7.22
CA GLU A 58 16.87 -4.44 6.82
C GLU A 58 18.01 -4.86 5.89
N GLU A 59 18.66 -5.99 6.19
CA GLU A 59 19.77 -6.51 5.38
C GLU A 59 19.33 -6.88 3.94
N GLU A 60 18.11 -7.41 3.78
CA GLU A 60 17.58 -7.71 2.45
C GLU A 60 17.23 -6.42 1.68
N ILE A 61 16.80 -5.36 2.35
CA ILE A 61 16.63 -4.04 1.72
C ILE A 61 17.99 -3.51 1.26
N LYS A 62 19.03 -3.56 2.10
CA LYS A 62 20.38 -3.09 1.75
C LYS A 62 20.92 -3.82 0.51
N LYS A 63 20.87 -5.16 0.51
CA LYS A 63 21.30 -5.98 -0.64
C LYS A 63 20.52 -5.62 -1.91
N PHE A 64 19.20 -5.50 -1.79
CA PHE A 64 18.34 -5.13 -2.92
C PHE A 64 18.70 -3.74 -3.48
N LEU A 65 18.92 -2.74 -2.63
CA LEU A 65 19.28 -1.40 -3.06
C LEU A 65 20.66 -1.36 -3.74
N GLN A 66 21.62 -2.19 -3.30
CA GLN A 66 22.92 -2.36 -3.98
C GLN A 66 22.76 -3.00 -5.37
N GLU A 67 21.91 -4.03 -5.47
CA GLU A 67 21.65 -4.74 -6.74
C GLU A 67 21.07 -3.82 -7.82
N ILE A 68 20.21 -2.86 -7.42
CA ILE A 68 19.57 -1.93 -8.35
C ILE A 68 20.20 -0.53 -8.36
N GLU A 69 21.39 -0.35 -7.80
CA GLU A 69 22.01 0.96 -7.63
C GLU A 69 22.16 1.75 -8.92
N ASN A 70 22.46 1.04 -10.03
CA ASN A 70 22.65 1.59 -11.36
C ASN A 70 21.37 1.69 -12.19
N ILE A 71 20.21 1.28 -11.64
CA ILE A 71 18.93 1.39 -12.32
C ILE A 71 18.24 2.68 -11.91
N GLU A 72 17.96 3.54 -12.87
CA GLU A 72 17.19 4.75 -12.61
C GLU A 72 15.72 4.41 -12.33
N ILE A 73 15.24 4.72 -11.13
CA ILE A 73 13.84 4.55 -10.74
C ILE A 73 13.13 5.91 -10.82
N ASN A 74 12.20 6.03 -11.78
CA ASN A 74 11.41 7.26 -11.97
C ASN A 74 10.22 7.32 -11.02
N LEU A 75 9.70 6.16 -10.60
CA LEU A 75 8.58 6.07 -9.66
C LEU A 75 8.78 4.92 -8.67
N LEU A 76 8.68 5.22 -7.37
CA LEU A 76 8.59 4.22 -6.31
C LEU A 76 7.13 4.04 -5.90
N ILE A 77 6.63 2.79 -5.86
CA ILE A 77 5.33 2.44 -5.27
C ILE A 77 5.56 1.52 -4.07
N ASN A 78 5.44 2.07 -2.88
CA ASN A 78 5.49 1.33 -1.63
C ASN A 78 4.15 0.64 -1.38
N GLY A 79 3.99 -0.58 -1.89
CA GLY A 79 2.76 -1.35 -1.81
C GLY A 79 2.83 -2.59 -0.90
N ALA A 80 4.00 -2.93 -0.38
CA ALA A 80 4.13 -4.02 0.57
C ALA A 80 3.47 -3.66 1.91
N GLY A 81 2.74 -4.60 2.47
CA GLY A 81 2.11 -4.41 3.78
C GLY A 81 1.33 -5.65 4.21
N ILE A 82 1.23 -5.81 5.50
CA ILE A 82 0.45 -6.87 6.17
C ILE A 82 -0.43 -6.27 7.25
N GLY A 83 -1.38 -7.04 7.72
CA GLY A 83 -2.24 -6.63 8.85
C GLY A 83 -2.64 -7.84 9.67
N GLU A 84 -2.90 -7.70 10.95
CA GLU A 84 -3.39 -8.75 11.83
C GLU A 84 -4.78 -8.38 12.39
N ILE A 85 -5.65 -9.38 12.56
CA ILE A 85 -6.97 -9.24 13.14
C ILE A 85 -7.14 -10.19 14.32
N GLY A 86 -7.48 -9.64 15.48
CA GLY A 86 -7.65 -10.38 16.73
C GLY A 86 -7.71 -9.43 17.90
N GLU A 87 -8.09 -9.95 19.08
CA GLU A 87 -7.90 -9.21 20.33
C GLU A 87 -6.41 -8.94 20.53
N PHE A 88 -6.06 -7.75 21.00
CA PHE A 88 -4.68 -7.29 21.06
C PHE A 88 -3.77 -8.24 21.86
N GLU A 89 -4.27 -8.79 22.95
CA GLU A 89 -3.56 -9.75 23.80
C GLU A 89 -3.32 -11.11 23.10
N ASN A 90 -4.07 -11.44 22.06
CA ASN A 90 -3.95 -12.71 21.33
C ASN A 90 -3.10 -12.61 20.05
N ILE A 91 -2.77 -11.41 19.60
CA ILE A 91 -1.82 -11.23 18.49
C ILE A 91 -0.41 -11.33 19.04
N SER A 92 0.42 -12.21 18.45
CA SER A 92 1.78 -12.37 18.94
C SER A 92 2.60 -11.08 18.75
N LEU A 93 3.52 -10.81 19.69
CA LEU A 93 4.44 -9.68 19.56
C LEU A 93 5.27 -9.78 18.26
N ILE A 94 5.58 -10.98 17.82
CA ILE A 94 6.31 -11.22 16.56
C ILE A 94 5.50 -10.70 15.37
N ASP A 95 4.19 -10.97 15.32
CA ASP A 95 3.34 -10.50 14.22
C ASP A 95 3.14 -8.97 14.25
N GLU A 96 3.01 -8.38 15.45
CA GLU A 96 2.99 -6.91 15.59
C GLU A 96 4.32 -6.28 15.13
N GLN A 97 5.46 -6.86 15.50
CA GLN A 97 6.78 -6.39 15.05
C GLN A 97 6.95 -6.54 13.53
N ARG A 98 6.47 -7.62 12.94
CA ARG A 98 6.48 -7.81 11.47
C ARG A 98 5.65 -6.74 10.76
N MET A 99 4.48 -6.36 11.30
CA MET A 99 3.71 -5.23 10.77
C MET A 99 4.49 -3.93 10.82
N VAL A 100 5.16 -3.63 11.93
CA VAL A 100 6.00 -2.43 12.06
C VAL A 100 7.16 -2.47 11.07
N ASN A 101 7.87 -3.59 10.98
CA ASN A 101 9.01 -3.73 10.09
C ASN A 101 8.62 -3.55 8.62
N LEU A 102 7.54 -4.19 8.17
CA LEU A 102 7.13 -4.11 6.77
C LEU A 102 6.39 -2.81 6.45
N ASN A 103 5.37 -2.45 7.24
CA ASN A 103 4.50 -1.33 6.91
C ASN A 103 5.13 0.04 7.20
N ILE A 104 6.12 0.10 8.11
CA ILE A 104 6.78 1.34 8.55
C ILE A 104 8.25 1.35 8.13
N GLN A 105 9.09 0.45 8.68
CA GLN A 105 10.54 0.52 8.49
C GLN A 105 10.95 0.34 7.02
N ALA A 106 10.43 -0.68 6.35
CA ALA A 106 10.71 -0.91 4.93
C ALA A 106 10.26 0.27 4.06
N LEU A 107 9.02 0.74 4.27
CA LEU A 107 8.48 1.91 3.55
C LEU A 107 9.32 3.17 3.79
N LEU A 108 9.68 3.45 5.05
CA LEU A 108 10.49 4.61 5.41
C LEU A 108 11.87 4.55 4.76
N THR A 109 12.55 3.39 4.84
CA THR A 109 13.88 3.19 4.28
C THR A 109 13.89 3.40 2.77
N LEU A 110 12.97 2.76 2.05
CA LEU A 110 12.85 2.90 0.59
C LEU A 110 12.44 4.33 0.20
N THR A 111 11.46 4.91 0.90
CA THR A 111 11.05 6.30 0.66
C THR A 111 12.22 7.25 0.82
N LYS A 112 12.98 7.16 1.92
CA LYS A 112 14.12 8.06 2.19
C LYS A 112 15.24 7.90 1.16
N TYR A 113 15.56 6.65 0.79
CA TYR A 113 16.59 6.35 -0.21
C TYR A 113 16.25 6.96 -1.57
N PHE A 114 15.06 6.65 -2.10
CA PHE A 114 14.66 7.13 -3.43
C PHE A 114 14.34 8.61 -3.45
N TYR A 115 13.76 9.16 -2.38
CA TYR A 115 13.51 10.60 -2.26
C TYR A 115 14.81 11.41 -2.38
N LYS A 116 15.90 10.96 -1.71
CA LYS A 116 17.21 11.60 -1.84
C LYS A 116 17.74 11.55 -3.28
N LYS A 117 17.73 10.37 -3.93
CA LYS A 117 18.14 10.22 -5.33
C LYS A 117 17.30 11.08 -6.30
N MET A 118 16.00 11.17 -6.07
CA MET A 118 15.08 12.00 -6.87
C MET A 118 15.34 13.50 -6.67
N LEU A 119 15.68 13.92 -5.44
CA LEU A 119 16.06 15.32 -5.17
C LEU A 119 17.34 15.70 -5.94
N GLU A 120 18.35 14.84 -5.97
CA GLU A 120 19.60 15.05 -6.70
C GLU A 120 19.35 15.20 -8.21
N ARG A 121 18.44 14.40 -8.78
CA ARG A 121 18.03 14.47 -10.20
C ARG A 121 17.03 15.58 -10.49
N LYS A 122 16.39 16.14 -9.49
CA LYS A 122 15.26 17.08 -9.59
C LYS A 122 14.06 16.50 -10.37
N GLU A 123 13.87 15.19 -10.31
CA GLU A 123 12.80 14.48 -10.99
C GLU A 123 12.48 13.16 -10.32
N GLY A 124 11.19 12.80 -10.25
CA GLY A 124 10.74 11.49 -9.78
C GLY A 124 9.38 11.53 -9.12
N GLY A 125 8.96 10.38 -8.63
CA GLY A 125 7.72 10.24 -7.90
C GLY A 125 7.71 9.12 -6.87
N ILE A 126 6.90 9.29 -5.83
CA ILE A 126 6.70 8.28 -4.80
C ILE A 126 5.21 8.14 -4.53
N ILE A 127 4.70 6.92 -4.56
CA ILE A 127 3.35 6.57 -4.12
C ILE A 127 3.48 5.68 -2.88
N ASN A 128 2.98 6.16 -1.75
CA ASN A 128 2.88 5.36 -0.55
C ASN A 128 1.46 4.80 -0.41
N ILE A 129 1.34 3.46 -0.37
CA ILE A 129 0.04 2.81 -0.20
C ILE A 129 -0.25 2.64 1.28
N SER A 130 -1.20 3.44 1.74
CA SER A 130 -1.78 3.35 3.07
C SER A 130 -3.11 2.56 3.05
N SER A 131 -4.10 3.10 3.70
CA SER A 131 -5.49 2.60 3.76
C SER A 131 -6.42 3.71 4.26
N THR A 132 -7.71 3.60 4.00
CA THR A 132 -8.71 4.40 4.71
C THR A 132 -8.67 4.18 6.23
N ALA A 133 -8.13 3.05 6.69
CA ALA A 133 -7.88 2.77 8.11
C ALA A 133 -6.94 3.80 8.77
N GLY A 134 -5.96 4.33 8.02
CA GLY A 134 -5.02 5.33 8.53
C GLY A 134 -5.64 6.71 8.82
N PHE A 135 -6.88 6.95 8.43
CA PHE A 135 -7.62 8.17 8.77
C PHE A 135 -8.56 8.00 9.97
N GLN A 136 -8.67 6.80 10.49
CA GLN A 136 -9.50 6.51 11.65
C GLN A 136 -8.71 6.76 12.94
N VAL A 137 -9.41 7.08 13.99
CA VAL A 137 -8.81 7.34 15.33
C VAL A 137 -8.20 6.09 15.98
N GLY A 138 -8.49 4.91 15.46
CA GLY A 138 -7.99 3.62 15.91
C GLY A 138 -8.77 2.47 15.28
N GLY A 139 -8.32 1.25 15.48
CA GLY A 139 -8.99 0.05 14.96
C GLY A 139 -9.04 -1.08 15.99
N PRO A 140 -10.08 -1.16 16.83
CA PRO A 140 -10.28 -2.34 17.68
C PRO A 140 -10.15 -3.62 16.86
N LEU A 141 -9.51 -4.65 17.41
CA LEU A 141 -9.14 -5.91 16.77
C LEU A 141 -8.09 -5.81 15.64
N MET A 142 -7.59 -4.62 15.35
CA MET A 142 -6.54 -4.36 14.34
C MET A 142 -5.66 -3.18 14.76
N CYS A 143 -5.38 -3.03 16.06
CA CYS A 143 -4.72 -1.84 16.61
C CYS A 143 -3.40 -1.51 15.91
N GLY A 144 -2.50 -2.47 15.79
CA GLY A 144 -1.21 -2.30 15.11
C GLY A 144 -1.36 -1.90 13.65
N TYR A 145 -2.26 -2.53 12.91
CA TYR A 145 -2.48 -2.20 11.50
C TYR A 145 -2.94 -0.74 11.32
N TYR A 146 -3.95 -0.29 12.07
CA TYR A 146 -4.44 1.10 11.99
C TYR A 146 -3.35 2.09 12.37
N ALA A 147 -2.56 1.80 13.40
CA ALA A 147 -1.44 2.62 13.82
C ALA A 147 -0.36 2.73 12.72
N THR A 148 0.01 1.61 12.08
CA THR A 148 0.99 1.63 10.98
C THR A 148 0.50 2.44 9.79
N LYS A 149 -0.79 2.35 9.45
CA LYS A 149 -1.37 3.11 8.33
C LYS A 149 -1.54 4.61 8.66
N SER A 150 -1.77 4.96 9.93
CA SER A 150 -1.74 6.35 10.38
C SER A 150 -0.34 6.95 10.28
N TYR A 151 0.71 6.18 10.61
CA TYR A 151 2.10 6.59 10.40
C TYR A 151 2.36 6.91 8.91
N VAL A 152 1.97 6.02 8.00
CA VAL A 152 2.16 6.21 6.56
C VAL A 152 1.44 7.47 6.07
N ASN A 153 0.21 7.72 6.55
CA ASN A 153 -0.52 8.93 6.20
C ASN A 153 0.23 10.19 6.64
N SER A 154 0.64 10.24 7.92
CA SER A 154 1.31 11.41 8.50
C SER A 154 2.64 11.69 7.82
N LEU A 155 3.49 10.65 7.63
CA LEU A 155 4.74 10.76 6.91
C LEU A 155 4.54 11.30 5.49
N THR A 156 3.57 10.73 4.76
CA THR A 156 3.37 11.09 3.35
C THR A 156 2.83 12.50 3.20
N PHE A 157 1.92 12.96 4.07
CA PHE A 157 1.46 14.35 4.06
C PHE A 157 2.58 15.34 4.34
N GLY A 158 3.49 15.04 5.29
CA GLY A 158 4.68 15.86 5.53
C GLY A 158 5.56 15.96 4.28
N LEU A 159 5.84 14.81 3.63
CA LEU A 159 6.65 14.77 2.42
C LEU A 159 6.01 15.49 1.23
N ILE A 160 4.68 15.46 1.08
CA ILE A 160 3.97 16.22 0.06
C ILE A 160 4.30 17.70 0.19
N GLU A 161 4.22 18.24 1.40
CA GLU A 161 4.50 19.66 1.64
C GLU A 161 5.99 19.99 1.46
N GLU A 162 6.88 19.16 1.99
CA GLU A 162 8.33 19.33 1.80
C GLU A 162 8.77 19.24 0.33
N SER A 163 8.00 18.56 -0.52
CA SER A 163 8.27 18.40 -1.96
C SER A 163 7.70 19.52 -2.81
N ARG A 164 6.97 20.45 -2.21
CA ARG A 164 6.39 21.58 -2.94
C ARG A 164 7.48 22.39 -3.64
N GLY A 165 7.34 22.57 -4.95
CA GLY A 165 8.31 23.28 -5.78
C GLY A 165 9.57 22.49 -6.18
N LYS A 166 9.68 21.21 -5.82
CA LYS A 166 10.89 20.39 -6.09
C LYS A 166 10.78 19.45 -7.30
N ASN A 167 9.76 19.56 -8.13
CA ASN A 167 9.50 18.67 -9.28
C ASN A 167 9.51 17.17 -8.90
N ILE A 168 9.13 16.84 -7.66
CA ILE A 168 8.96 15.47 -7.17
C ILE A 168 7.50 15.28 -6.80
N LYS A 169 6.87 14.27 -7.41
CA LYS A 169 5.46 13.96 -7.18
C LYS A 169 5.31 12.98 -6.01
N ILE A 170 4.72 13.42 -4.91
CA ILE A 170 4.40 12.53 -3.79
C ILE A 170 2.89 12.32 -3.75
N MET A 171 2.46 11.07 -3.70
CA MET A 171 1.04 10.71 -3.60
C MET A 171 0.80 9.70 -2.49
N LEU A 172 -0.19 9.96 -1.68
CA LEU A 172 -0.77 9.02 -0.72
C LEU A 172 -1.93 8.28 -1.38
N LEU A 173 -1.81 6.96 -1.55
CA LEU A 173 -2.91 6.11 -2.01
C LEU A 173 -3.56 5.43 -0.80
N CYS A 174 -4.86 5.64 -0.64
CA CYS A 174 -5.65 5.08 0.47
C CYS A 174 -6.79 4.21 -0.08
N PRO A 175 -6.53 2.92 -0.35
CA PRO A 175 -7.60 2.00 -0.65
C PRO A 175 -8.55 1.85 0.53
N GLY A 176 -9.85 1.73 0.24
CA GLY A 176 -10.83 1.18 1.16
C GLY A 176 -10.75 -0.35 1.22
N PRO A 177 -11.76 -1.02 1.76
CA PRO A 177 -11.90 -2.47 1.65
C PRO A 177 -11.79 -2.88 0.19
N THR A 178 -10.83 -3.77 -0.12
CA THR A 178 -10.53 -4.22 -1.49
C THR A 178 -10.61 -5.75 -1.54
N ALA A 179 -11.21 -6.28 -2.59
CA ALA A 179 -11.35 -7.72 -2.80
C ALA A 179 -10.00 -8.35 -3.19
N THR A 180 -9.16 -8.61 -2.19
CA THR A 180 -7.86 -9.25 -2.33
C THR A 180 -7.75 -10.45 -1.40
N ASN A 181 -6.74 -11.29 -1.61
CA ASN A 181 -6.35 -12.33 -0.65
C ASN A 181 -5.57 -11.77 0.56
N PHE A 182 -5.80 -10.52 0.93
CA PHE A 182 -5.20 -9.93 2.13
C PHE A 182 -5.61 -10.77 3.34
N LYS A 183 -4.66 -11.41 4.01
CA LYS A 183 -4.85 -12.42 5.08
C LYS A 183 -5.51 -13.76 4.65
N GLY A 184 -5.37 -14.19 3.41
CA GLY A 184 -5.95 -15.46 2.96
C GLY A 184 -7.47 -15.45 2.79
N MET A 185 -8.11 -14.30 3.02
CA MET A 185 -9.54 -14.13 2.82
C MET A 185 -9.85 -13.98 1.33
N LYS A 186 -10.17 -15.08 0.65
CA LYS A 186 -10.92 -15.01 -0.60
C LYS A 186 -12.31 -14.50 -0.26
N ARG A 187 -12.61 -13.27 -0.64
CA ARG A 187 -13.88 -12.66 -0.31
C ARG A 187 -14.70 -12.43 -1.56
N GLU A 188 -15.82 -13.13 -1.67
CA GLU A 188 -16.87 -12.73 -2.59
C GLU A 188 -17.54 -11.45 -2.10
N ILE A 189 -17.67 -10.46 -3.00
CA ILE A 189 -18.37 -9.20 -2.70
C ILE A 189 -19.86 -9.46 -2.85
N VAL A 190 -20.61 -9.50 -1.75
CA VAL A 190 -22.03 -9.77 -1.74
C VAL A 190 -22.84 -8.62 -1.14
N GLY A 191 -24.07 -8.44 -1.63
CA GLY A 191 -25.03 -7.48 -1.08
C GLY A 191 -24.55 -6.04 -1.05
N VAL A 192 -24.74 -5.36 0.09
CA VAL A 192 -24.39 -3.95 0.29
C VAL A 192 -22.88 -3.67 0.20
N GLU A 193 -22.04 -4.70 0.29
CA GLU A 193 -20.58 -4.56 0.16
C GLU A 193 -20.17 -4.10 -1.23
N LYS A 194 -20.95 -4.40 -2.25
CA LYS A 194 -20.75 -3.93 -3.64
C LYS A 194 -20.64 -2.40 -3.75
N PHE A 195 -21.14 -1.66 -2.78
CA PHE A 195 -21.10 -0.20 -2.81
C PHE A 195 -19.81 0.40 -2.28
N TYR A 196 -19.05 -0.32 -1.42
CA TYR A 196 -17.86 0.23 -0.77
C TYR A 196 -16.58 -0.62 -0.91
N VAL A 197 -16.72 -1.90 -1.29
CA VAL A 197 -15.56 -2.75 -1.61
C VAL A 197 -15.16 -2.51 -3.05
N THR A 198 -13.87 -2.24 -3.27
CA THR A 198 -13.30 -2.02 -4.60
C THR A 198 -12.56 -3.26 -5.08
N THR A 199 -12.37 -3.40 -6.40
CA THR A 199 -11.47 -4.41 -6.94
C THR A 199 -10.02 -3.90 -6.98
N PRO A 200 -9.01 -4.79 -7.02
CA PRO A 200 -7.62 -4.39 -7.23
C PRO A 200 -7.42 -3.54 -8.49
N GLU A 201 -8.12 -3.89 -9.57
CA GLU A 201 -8.07 -3.21 -10.86
C GLU A 201 -8.62 -1.78 -10.77
N GLU A 202 -9.73 -1.58 -10.05
CA GLU A 202 -10.28 -0.25 -9.80
C GLU A 202 -9.30 0.61 -9.00
N VAL A 203 -8.66 0.03 -7.95
CA VAL A 203 -7.64 0.72 -7.16
C VAL A 203 -6.45 1.12 -8.04
N ALA A 204 -5.94 0.21 -8.85
CA ALA A 204 -4.78 0.44 -9.70
C ALA A 204 -5.05 1.49 -10.80
N ASN A 205 -6.21 1.40 -11.48
CA ASN A 205 -6.60 2.37 -12.49
C ASN A 205 -6.80 3.77 -11.90
N GLN A 206 -7.44 3.86 -10.73
CA GLN A 206 -7.61 5.14 -10.03
C GLN A 206 -6.25 5.70 -9.57
N CYS A 207 -5.35 4.85 -9.05
CA CYS A 207 -4.01 5.22 -8.66
C CYS A 207 -3.23 5.85 -9.82
N TYR A 208 -3.17 5.17 -10.96
CA TYR A 208 -2.47 5.66 -12.14
C TYR A 208 -3.04 6.99 -12.64
N LYS A 209 -4.36 7.07 -12.81
CA LYS A 209 -5.06 8.30 -13.25
C LYS A 209 -4.77 9.48 -12.32
N ASP A 210 -4.85 9.27 -11.01
CA ASP A 210 -4.62 10.32 -10.02
C ASP A 210 -3.15 10.76 -9.99
N TYR A 211 -2.20 9.80 -10.10
CA TYR A 211 -0.78 10.10 -10.17
C TYR A 211 -0.42 10.93 -11.41
N ILE A 212 -0.90 10.54 -12.60
CA ILE A 212 -0.63 11.28 -13.85
C ILE A 212 -1.26 12.68 -13.79
N SER A 213 -2.45 12.82 -13.19
CA SER A 213 -3.11 14.13 -13.02
C SER A 213 -2.50 15.01 -11.90
N GLY A 214 -1.42 14.56 -11.24
CA GLY A 214 -0.71 15.34 -10.23
C GLY A 214 -1.41 15.43 -8.87
N LYS A 215 -2.33 14.51 -8.55
CA LYS A 215 -2.97 14.50 -7.22
C LYS A 215 -2.02 13.98 -6.15
N ASN A 216 -2.09 14.60 -4.98
CA ASN A 216 -1.32 14.18 -3.82
C ASN A 216 -2.06 13.16 -2.93
N LEU A 217 -3.39 13.07 -3.05
CA LEU A 217 -4.23 12.12 -2.30
C LEU A 217 -5.17 11.40 -3.25
N SER A 218 -5.13 10.07 -3.22
CA SER A 218 -6.03 9.17 -3.93
C SER A 218 -6.75 8.26 -2.95
N ILE A 219 -8.09 8.31 -2.92
CA ILE A 219 -8.94 7.43 -2.11
C ILE A 219 -9.79 6.61 -3.06
N SER A 220 -9.63 5.29 -3.04
CA SER A 220 -10.33 4.40 -3.95
C SER A 220 -11.78 4.17 -3.52
N GLY A 221 -12.70 4.29 -4.48
CA GLY A 221 -14.14 4.14 -4.27
C GLY A 221 -14.84 5.43 -3.83
N LYS A 222 -15.93 5.77 -4.53
CA LYS A 222 -16.70 7.01 -4.27
C LYS A 222 -17.25 7.05 -2.84
N VAL A 223 -17.79 5.94 -2.36
CA VAL A 223 -18.33 5.82 -1.00
C VAL A 223 -17.23 5.99 0.05
N ASN A 224 -16.07 5.35 -0.15
CA ASN A 224 -14.93 5.48 0.75
C ASN A 224 -14.45 6.94 0.85
N LYS A 225 -14.46 7.67 -0.26
CA LYS A 225 -14.11 9.09 -0.30
C LYS A 225 -15.11 9.95 0.48
N ILE A 226 -16.41 9.69 0.35
CA ILE A 226 -17.45 10.37 1.13
C ILE A 226 -17.28 10.08 2.62
N LEU A 227 -17.10 8.81 2.99
CA LEU A 227 -16.90 8.40 4.38
C LEU A 227 -15.65 9.02 5.00
N TYR A 228 -14.57 9.19 4.23
CA TYR A 228 -13.37 9.92 4.68
C TYR A 228 -13.68 11.34 5.17
N TYR A 229 -14.49 12.09 4.42
CA TYR A 229 -14.87 13.45 4.82
C TYR A 229 -15.86 13.45 6.00
N LEU A 230 -16.85 12.57 6.00
CA LEU A 230 -17.86 12.50 7.04
C LEU A 230 -17.29 12.08 8.41
N ASN A 231 -16.33 11.15 8.42
CA ASN A 231 -15.72 10.67 9.66
C ASN A 231 -15.04 11.78 10.49
N ARG A 232 -14.65 12.89 9.87
CA ARG A 232 -14.07 14.03 10.59
C ARG A 232 -15.04 14.69 11.58
N PHE A 233 -16.34 14.55 11.36
CA PHE A 233 -17.40 15.14 12.19
C PHE A 233 -17.97 14.15 13.21
N ILE A 234 -17.59 12.88 13.16
CA ILE A 234 -18.09 11.86 14.08
C ILE A 234 -17.19 11.80 15.31
N PRO A 235 -17.75 11.91 16.54
CA PRO A 235 -16.98 11.76 17.77
C PRO A 235 -16.22 10.42 17.81
N TRP A 236 -14.96 10.45 18.25
CA TRP A 236 -14.07 9.29 18.21
C TRP A 236 -14.63 8.04 18.91
N LYS A 237 -15.38 8.19 20.03
CA LYS A 237 -16.02 7.07 20.73
C LYS A 237 -17.05 6.34 19.86
N ILE A 238 -17.79 7.07 19.03
CA ILE A 238 -18.77 6.49 18.09
C ILE A 238 -18.05 5.80 16.95
N GLN A 239 -16.98 6.42 16.41
CA GLN A 239 -16.15 5.80 15.38
C GLN A 239 -15.62 4.45 15.85
N LEU A 240 -15.01 4.37 17.04
CA LEU A 240 -14.44 3.13 17.57
C LEU A 240 -15.49 2.01 17.73
N LYS A 241 -16.67 2.32 18.27
CA LYS A 241 -17.77 1.34 18.39
C LYS A 241 -18.20 0.77 17.02
N ASN A 242 -18.30 1.64 16.01
CA ASN A 242 -18.68 1.22 14.67
C ASN A 242 -17.59 0.35 14.04
N ILE A 243 -16.32 0.73 14.18
CA ILE A 243 -15.17 -0.03 13.66
C ILE A 243 -15.12 -1.40 14.34
N GLU A 244 -15.25 -1.46 15.68
CA GLU A 244 -15.28 -2.71 16.43
C GLU A 244 -16.36 -3.66 15.92
N LYS A 245 -17.58 -3.18 15.74
CA LYS A 245 -18.69 -3.99 15.21
C LYS A 245 -18.35 -4.59 13.82
N ILE A 246 -17.72 -3.79 12.95
CA ILE A 246 -17.30 -4.23 11.61
C ILE A 246 -16.20 -5.30 11.72
N GLN A 247 -15.18 -5.06 12.57
CA GLN A 247 -14.05 -5.98 12.68
C GLN A 247 -14.44 -7.30 13.37
N ARG A 248 -15.33 -7.27 14.38
CA ARG A 248 -15.88 -8.50 15.00
C ARG A 248 -16.66 -9.34 13.98
N LYS A 249 -17.40 -8.71 13.08
CA LYS A 249 -18.08 -9.46 11.99
C LYS A 249 -17.05 -10.14 11.08
N LYS A 250 -16.01 -9.45 10.66
CA LYS A 250 -14.95 -10.00 9.83
C LYS A 250 -14.20 -11.15 10.50
N GLN A 251 -13.87 -11.00 11.80
CA GLN A 251 -13.21 -12.05 12.57
C GLN A 251 -14.02 -13.34 12.59
N LYS A 252 -15.35 -13.25 12.80
CA LYS A 252 -16.25 -14.42 12.77
C LYS A 252 -16.31 -15.09 11.39
N GLU A 253 -16.18 -14.32 10.31
CA GLU A 253 -16.15 -14.84 8.94
C GLU A 253 -14.81 -15.54 8.61
N THR A 254 -13.72 -15.14 9.24
CA THR A 254 -12.38 -15.72 9.07
C THR A 254 -12.19 -17.03 9.83
N LEU A 255 -12.95 -17.24 10.92
CA LEU A 255 -12.90 -18.44 11.76
C LEU A 255 -13.80 -19.59 11.25
N LYS A 256 -14.59 -19.35 10.21
CA LYS A 256 -15.40 -20.35 9.48
C LYS A 256 -14.69 -20.85 8.23
#